data_7579913056cc61598557a6df598703e4
#
_entry.id   7579913056cc61598557a6df598703e4
#
_cell.length_a   1.000
_cell.length_b   1.000
_cell.length_c   1.000
_cell.angle_alpha   90.00
_cell.angle_beta   90.00
_cell.angle_gamma   90.00
#
_symmetry.space_group_name_H-M   'P 1'
#
loop_
_entity.id
_entity.type
_entity.pdbx_description
1 polymer ?
#
loop_
_entity_poly.entity_id
_entity_poly.type
_entity_poly.pdbx_seq_one_letter_code
_entity_poly.pdbx_strand_id
1 'polypeptide(L)'
;DNFPPISIIKNGAPNYPTRIFVNNNIKTAIFSSYVTIDVSLHRDTARMMLNWAAEKKCSTIISSITIRSAFQEIMGVASTGTARGKLVESGIKIAENAAIPGIPGVLLNEGMISGKDVIVLLVSSESDTPDLRATYNLCDSLSKLVPGISCNLSLLEKQARQIEKEMKQVETESKDLSNNMYR
;
A
#
# COMPACT_ATOMS: atom_id res chain seq x y z
N ASP A 1 -2.62 -22.81 2.91
CA ASP A 1 -3.39 -22.50 1.66
C ASP A 1 -4.68 -21.73 1.93
N ASN A 2 -4.58 -20.59 2.62
CA ASN A 2 -5.75 -19.81 3.04
C ASN A 2 -5.98 -18.55 2.20
N PHE A 3 -5.28 -18.38 1.07
CA PHE A 3 -5.59 -17.32 0.12
C PHE A 3 -6.82 -17.71 -0.70
N PRO A 4 -7.71 -16.76 -1.04
CA PRO A 4 -8.85 -17.05 -1.88
C PRO A 4 -8.39 -17.70 -3.20
N PRO A 5 -9.02 -18.80 -3.64
CA PRO A 5 -8.65 -19.50 -4.87
C PRO A 5 -9.18 -18.72 -6.10
N ILE A 6 -8.61 -17.54 -6.32
CA ILE A 6 -9.02 -16.60 -7.38
C ILE A 6 -7.88 -16.45 -8.37
N SER A 7 -8.18 -16.51 -9.65
CA SER A 7 -7.29 -16.13 -10.73
C SER A 7 -7.79 -14.85 -11.39
N ILE A 8 -6.91 -13.87 -11.56
CA ILE A 8 -7.22 -12.64 -12.30
C ILE A 8 -6.84 -12.85 -13.75
N ILE A 9 -7.79 -12.71 -14.67
CA ILE A 9 -7.52 -12.78 -16.10
C ILE A 9 -7.15 -11.39 -16.61
N LYS A 10 -5.97 -11.26 -17.20
CA LYS A 10 -5.50 -10.03 -17.84
C LYS A 10 -4.95 -10.35 -19.23
N ASN A 11 -5.50 -9.71 -20.24
CA ASN A 11 -5.16 -9.98 -21.65
C ASN A 11 -5.29 -11.47 -22.04
N GLY A 12 -6.34 -12.16 -21.56
CA GLY A 12 -6.58 -13.57 -21.83
C GLY A 12 -5.68 -14.55 -21.06
N ALA A 13 -4.76 -14.07 -20.24
CA ALA A 13 -3.86 -14.93 -19.46
C ALA A 13 -4.17 -14.89 -17.95
N PRO A 14 -4.09 -16.03 -17.24
CA PRO A 14 -4.26 -16.06 -15.79
C PRO A 14 -3.09 -15.40 -15.08
N ASN A 15 -3.43 -14.63 -14.05
CA ASN A 15 -2.49 -13.93 -13.20
C ASN A 15 -2.80 -14.20 -11.73
N TYR A 16 -1.75 -14.35 -10.92
CA TYR A 16 -1.91 -14.46 -9.47
C TYR A 16 -2.42 -13.14 -8.89
N PRO A 17 -3.40 -13.17 -7.97
CA PRO A 17 -3.94 -11.96 -7.33
C PRO A 17 -2.92 -11.27 -6.43
N THR A 18 -1.95 -12.02 -5.90
CA THR A 18 -0.89 -11.51 -5.04
C THR A 18 0.47 -11.82 -5.65
N ARG A 19 1.33 -10.81 -5.76
CA ARG A 19 2.62 -10.90 -6.44
C ARG A 19 3.68 -10.04 -5.80
N ILE A 20 4.95 -10.42 -6.03
CA ILE A 20 6.11 -9.59 -5.75
C ILE A 20 6.71 -9.17 -7.09
N PHE A 21 6.78 -7.87 -7.34
CA PHE A 21 7.47 -7.28 -8.47
C PHE A 21 8.86 -6.87 -8.02
N VAL A 22 9.90 -7.24 -8.78
CA VAL A 22 11.29 -6.92 -8.45
C VAL A 22 11.89 -6.03 -9.52
N ASN A 23 12.50 -4.93 -9.09
CA ASN A 23 13.30 -4.06 -9.94
C ASN A 23 14.75 -4.08 -9.46
N ASN A 24 15.61 -4.78 -10.22
CA ASN A 24 17.02 -4.96 -9.88
C ASN A 24 17.84 -3.67 -10.02
N ASN A 25 17.43 -2.73 -10.88
CA ASN A 25 18.18 -1.49 -11.11
C ASN A 25 18.15 -0.59 -9.88
N ILE A 26 17.00 -0.49 -9.21
CA ILE A 26 16.82 0.30 -7.98
C ILE A 26 16.81 -0.58 -6.73
N LYS A 27 17.13 -1.88 -6.87
CA LYS A 27 17.18 -2.88 -5.77
C LYS A 27 15.92 -2.84 -4.88
N THR A 28 14.76 -2.75 -5.51
CA THR A 28 13.47 -2.60 -4.83
C THR A 28 12.53 -3.71 -5.25
N ALA A 29 11.73 -4.19 -4.30
CA ALA A 29 10.64 -5.12 -4.55
C ALA A 29 9.33 -4.54 -4.03
N ILE A 30 8.22 -4.78 -4.74
CA ILE A 30 6.89 -4.35 -4.38
C ILE A 30 6.02 -5.58 -4.20
N PHE A 31 5.50 -5.77 -2.98
CA PHE A 31 4.44 -6.73 -2.71
C PHE A 31 3.09 -6.06 -3.04
N SER A 32 2.31 -6.69 -3.89
CA SER A 32 1.01 -6.17 -4.32
C SER A 32 -0.04 -7.27 -4.28
N SER A 33 -1.21 -6.96 -3.72
CA SER A 33 -2.38 -7.82 -3.73
C SER A 33 -3.58 -7.08 -4.30
N TYR A 34 -4.29 -7.74 -5.23
CA TYR A 34 -5.56 -7.27 -5.77
C TYR A 34 -6.76 -7.74 -4.95
N VAL A 35 -6.52 -8.61 -3.98
CA VAL A 35 -7.55 -9.11 -3.06
C VAL A 35 -7.27 -8.65 -1.65
N THR A 36 -8.32 -8.41 -0.91
CA THR A 36 -8.21 -8.15 0.52
C THR A 36 -7.78 -9.43 1.22
N ILE A 37 -6.72 -9.33 2.01
CA ILE A 37 -6.20 -10.44 2.81
C ILE A 37 -7.05 -10.51 4.08
N ASP A 38 -7.56 -11.69 4.40
CA ASP A 38 -8.34 -11.91 5.61
C ASP A 38 -7.55 -11.56 6.87
N VAL A 39 -8.23 -11.01 7.87
CA VAL A 39 -7.61 -10.54 9.12
C VAL A 39 -6.86 -11.67 9.84
N SER A 40 -7.37 -12.90 9.77
CA SER A 40 -6.72 -14.08 10.35
C SER A 40 -5.35 -14.38 9.76
N LEU A 41 -5.10 -13.92 8.52
CA LEU A 41 -3.85 -14.13 7.78
C LEU A 41 -2.86 -12.96 7.90
N HIS A 42 -3.24 -11.85 8.53
CA HIS A 42 -2.39 -10.66 8.60
C HIS A 42 -1.03 -10.95 9.24
N ARG A 43 -1.01 -11.72 10.32
CA ARG A 43 0.25 -12.08 11.01
C ARG A 43 1.14 -12.97 10.15
N ASP A 44 0.58 -14.00 9.55
CA ASP A 44 1.34 -14.94 8.72
C ASP A 44 1.86 -14.25 7.45
N THR A 45 1.05 -13.38 6.84
CA THR A 45 1.47 -12.57 5.71
C THR A 45 2.61 -11.62 6.09
N ALA A 46 2.52 -10.91 7.21
CA ALA A 46 3.59 -10.02 7.66
C ALA A 46 4.90 -10.78 7.93
N ARG A 47 4.82 -11.94 8.59
CA ARG A 47 6.00 -12.80 8.85
C ARG A 47 6.60 -13.34 7.57
N MET A 48 5.78 -13.77 6.62
CA MET A 48 6.24 -14.18 5.29
C MET A 48 7.00 -13.03 4.60
N MET A 49 6.47 -11.81 4.63
CA MET A 49 7.13 -10.64 4.05
C MET A 49 8.48 -10.35 4.73
N LEU A 50 8.53 -10.38 6.07
CA LEU A 50 9.76 -10.18 6.83
C LEU A 50 10.81 -11.24 6.53
N ASN A 51 10.42 -12.52 6.47
CA ASN A 51 11.31 -13.63 6.14
C ASN A 51 11.85 -13.49 4.72
N TRP A 52 10.97 -13.22 3.75
CA TRP A 52 11.37 -13.01 2.37
C TRP A 52 12.34 -11.82 2.23
N ALA A 53 12.04 -10.71 2.90
CA ALA A 53 12.92 -9.54 2.90
C ALA A 53 14.28 -9.85 3.53
N ALA A 54 14.33 -10.66 4.60
CA ALA A 54 15.57 -11.09 5.23
C ALA A 54 16.40 -11.99 4.30
N GLU A 55 15.78 -12.98 3.64
CA GLU A 55 16.43 -13.85 2.65
C GLU A 55 17.01 -13.07 1.48
N LYS A 56 16.28 -12.04 1.01
CA LYS A 56 16.71 -11.16 -0.09
C LYS A 56 17.63 -10.03 0.37
N LYS A 57 17.99 -9.98 1.65
CA LYS A 57 18.84 -8.95 2.26
C LYS A 57 18.31 -7.54 2.05
N CYS A 58 16.98 -7.38 2.06
CA CYS A 58 16.36 -6.07 2.04
C CYS A 58 16.68 -5.33 3.35
N SER A 59 17.17 -4.11 3.24
CA SER A 59 17.55 -3.30 4.40
C SER A 59 16.35 -2.69 5.12
N THR A 60 15.26 -2.43 4.39
CA THR A 60 14.10 -1.74 4.94
C THR A 60 12.82 -2.24 4.27
N ILE A 61 11.76 -2.39 5.04
CA ILE A 61 10.42 -2.63 4.54
C ILE A 61 9.62 -1.35 4.73
N ILE A 62 8.98 -0.88 3.67
CA ILE A 62 8.11 0.29 3.71
C ILE A 62 6.69 -0.18 3.39
N SER A 63 5.75 0.17 4.24
CA SER A 63 4.33 -0.06 4.05
C SER A 63 3.57 1.25 4.18
N SER A 64 2.33 1.29 3.75
CA SER A 64 1.45 2.43 3.93
C SER A 64 0.08 2.00 4.39
N ILE A 65 -0.60 2.88 5.09
CA ILE A 65 -2.00 2.71 5.47
C ILE A 65 -2.73 4.04 5.31
N THR A 66 -3.93 3.98 4.76
CA THR A 66 -4.81 5.14 4.70
C THR A 66 -5.53 5.29 6.04
N ILE A 67 -5.51 6.51 6.57
CA ILE A 67 -6.20 6.88 7.80
C ILE A 67 -7.16 8.03 7.51
N ARG A 68 -8.33 8.03 8.17
CA ARG A 68 -9.22 9.20 8.17
C ARG A 68 -8.68 10.19 9.20
N SER A 69 -8.09 11.26 8.71
CA SER A 69 -7.48 12.28 9.57
C SER A 69 -7.52 13.64 8.88
N ALA A 70 -7.65 14.69 9.65
CA ALA A 70 -7.53 16.08 9.19
C ALA A 70 -6.08 16.49 8.81
N PHE A 71 -5.10 15.64 9.01
CA PHE A 71 -3.72 15.91 8.62
C PHE A 71 -3.59 15.87 7.10
N GLN A 72 -3.03 16.91 6.51
CA GLN A 72 -2.80 16.97 5.06
C GLN A 72 -1.44 16.39 4.65
N GLU A 73 -0.54 16.21 5.59
CA GLU A 73 0.82 15.73 5.37
C GLU A 73 0.96 14.25 5.74
N ILE A 74 1.83 13.54 5.04
CA ILE A 74 2.17 12.17 5.41
C ILE A 74 3.02 12.19 6.68
N MET A 75 2.66 11.30 7.59
CA MET A 75 3.47 10.99 8.77
C MET A 75 4.02 9.57 8.67
N GLY A 76 5.10 9.30 9.40
CA GLY A 76 5.72 7.99 9.44
C GLY A 76 5.83 7.42 10.85
N VAL A 77 5.79 6.11 10.94
CA VAL A 77 6.13 5.35 12.15
C VAL A 77 7.20 4.33 11.79
N ALA A 78 8.13 4.08 12.68
CA ALA A 78 9.25 3.18 12.43
C ALA A 78 9.45 2.19 13.57
N SER A 79 9.88 0.97 13.24
CA SER A 79 10.12 -0.13 14.18
C SER A 79 11.43 0.01 14.94
N THR A 80 12.44 0.68 14.37
CA THR A 80 13.80 0.80 14.91
C THR A 80 14.28 2.25 14.91
N GLY A 81 15.34 2.52 15.68
CA GLY A 81 16.01 3.82 15.67
C GLY A 81 16.59 4.18 14.28
N THR A 82 17.15 3.20 13.58
CA THR A 82 17.67 3.36 12.22
C THR A 82 16.56 3.76 11.23
N ALA A 83 15.45 3.05 11.26
CA ALA A 83 14.29 3.36 10.41
C ALA A 83 13.69 4.74 10.74
N ARG A 84 13.68 5.11 12.04
CA ARG A 84 13.27 6.44 12.49
C ARG A 84 14.19 7.54 11.95
N GLY A 85 15.51 7.30 11.97
CA GLY A 85 16.50 8.20 11.38
C GLY A 85 16.22 8.48 9.90
N LYS A 86 15.93 7.43 9.11
CA LYS A 86 15.57 7.56 7.68
C LYS A 86 14.34 8.43 7.45
N LEU A 87 13.31 8.34 8.31
CA LEU A 87 12.14 9.22 8.22
C LEU A 87 12.53 10.69 8.43
N VAL A 88 13.33 10.96 9.48
CA VAL A 88 13.77 12.32 9.80
C VAL A 88 14.64 12.90 8.69
N GLU A 89 15.60 12.15 8.17
CA GLU A 89 16.48 12.54 7.06
C GLU A 89 15.69 12.83 5.77
N SER A 90 14.58 12.10 5.57
CA SER A 90 13.67 12.31 4.44
C SER A 90 12.67 13.44 4.65
N GLY A 91 12.71 14.14 5.78
CA GLY A 91 11.78 15.23 6.12
C GLY A 91 10.35 14.77 6.39
N ILE A 92 10.15 13.48 6.70
CA ILE A 92 8.84 12.92 7.02
C ILE A 92 8.60 13.04 8.53
N LYS A 93 7.50 13.67 8.91
CA LYS A 93 7.12 13.85 10.32
C LYS A 93 6.84 12.50 10.99
N ILE A 94 7.30 12.35 12.21
CA ILE A 94 7.01 11.17 13.03
C ILE A 94 5.64 11.31 13.67
N ALA A 95 4.81 10.28 13.57
CA ALA A 95 3.58 10.18 14.33
C ALA A 95 3.88 9.75 15.77
N GLU A 96 3.56 10.60 16.73
CA GLU A 96 3.83 10.33 18.15
C GLU A 96 2.84 9.33 18.75
N ASN A 97 1.59 9.41 18.33
CA ASN A 97 0.50 8.55 18.80
C ASN A 97 -0.33 8.09 17.60
N ALA A 98 -0.39 6.80 17.38
CA ALA A 98 -1.23 6.19 16.36
C ALA A 98 -1.54 4.72 16.71
N ALA A 99 -2.73 4.27 16.31
CA ALA A 99 -3.08 2.85 16.27
C ALA A 99 -3.05 2.40 14.82
N ILE A 100 -2.20 1.43 14.50
CA ILE A 100 -1.98 0.94 13.14
C ILE A 100 -2.50 -0.49 13.05
N PRO A 101 -3.66 -0.72 12.43
CA PRO A 101 -4.22 -2.05 12.26
C PRO A 101 -3.60 -2.80 11.07
N GLY A 102 -3.94 -4.07 10.97
CA GLY A 102 -3.66 -4.89 9.80
C GLY A 102 -2.19 -5.28 9.63
N ILE A 103 -1.84 -5.67 8.43
CA ILE A 103 -0.47 -6.10 8.08
C ILE A 103 0.58 -5.04 8.44
N PRO A 104 0.36 -3.72 8.17
CA PRO A 104 1.35 -2.70 8.54
C PRO A 104 1.66 -2.66 10.04
N GLY A 105 0.64 -2.82 10.90
CA GLY A 105 0.81 -2.86 12.35
C GLY A 105 1.59 -4.09 12.81
N VAL A 106 1.29 -5.25 12.22
CA VAL A 106 2.03 -6.48 12.53
C VAL A 106 3.48 -6.38 12.06
N LEU A 107 3.73 -5.81 10.86
CA LEU A 107 5.09 -5.57 10.35
C LEU A 107 5.92 -4.70 11.31
N LEU A 108 5.34 -3.62 11.85
CA LEU A 108 6.01 -2.78 12.85
C LEU A 108 6.38 -3.55 14.12
N ASN A 109 5.43 -4.29 14.68
CA ASN A 109 5.63 -5.03 15.92
C ASN A 109 6.67 -6.15 15.75
N GLU A 110 6.53 -6.98 14.73
CA GLU A 110 7.48 -8.06 14.45
C GLU A 110 8.84 -7.50 14.00
N GLY A 111 8.85 -6.36 13.29
CA GLY A 111 10.08 -5.63 12.93
C GLY A 111 10.82 -5.13 14.16
N MET A 112 10.12 -4.55 15.12
CA MET A 112 10.69 -4.10 16.39
C MET A 112 11.30 -5.28 17.19
N ILE A 113 10.59 -6.39 17.28
CA ILE A 113 11.06 -7.59 18.01
C ILE A 113 12.29 -8.20 17.34
N SER A 114 12.31 -8.25 16.00
CA SER A 114 13.40 -8.87 15.22
C SER A 114 14.54 -7.93 14.86
N GLY A 115 14.46 -6.65 15.26
CA GLY A 115 15.45 -5.62 14.91
C GLY A 115 15.49 -5.30 13.40
N LYS A 116 14.39 -5.52 12.68
CA LYS A 116 14.26 -5.21 11.25
C LYS A 116 13.68 -3.82 11.04
N ASP A 117 14.28 -3.07 10.12
CA ASP A 117 13.81 -1.74 9.75
C ASP A 117 12.48 -1.83 9.00
N VAL A 118 11.41 -1.42 9.65
CA VAL A 118 10.08 -1.27 9.07
C VAL A 118 9.64 0.17 9.22
N ILE A 119 9.14 0.75 8.14
CA ILE A 119 8.53 2.07 8.09
C ILE A 119 7.08 1.91 7.64
N VAL A 120 6.16 2.55 8.33
CA VAL A 120 4.77 2.67 7.89
C VAL A 120 4.42 4.13 7.68
N LEU A 121 3.99 4.46 6.46
CA LEU A 121 3.52 5.79 6.09
C LEU A 121 2.01 5.88 6.33
N LEU A 122 1.61 6.86 7.11
CA LEU A 122 0.22 7.20 7.40
C LEU A 122 -0.24 8.21 6.37
N VAL A 123 -1.13 7.79 5.48
CA VAL A 123 -1.66 8.59 4.38
C VAL A 123 -3.05 9.06 4.74
N SER A 124 -3.24 10.37 4.86
CA SER A 124 -4.58 10.92 5.12
C SER A 124 -5.39 10.91 3.82
N SER A 125 -6.62 10.41 3.91
CA SER A 125 -7.63 10.54 2.86
C SER A 125 -9.00 10.76 3.49
N GLU A 126 -9.73 11.71 2.95
CA GLU A 126 -11.10 12.03 3.38
C GLU A 126 -12.15 11.26 2.56
N SER A 127 -11.72 10.61 1.48
CA SER A 127 -12.59 9.97 0.49
C SER A 127 -12.45 8.45 0.53
N ASP A 128 -13.56 7.75 0.32
CA ASP A 128 -13.58 6.31 0.05
C ASP A 128 -13.27 6.00 -1.44
N THR A 129 -13.15 7.05 -2.27
CA THR A 129 -12.72 6.94 -3.67
C THR A 129 -11.22 7.18 -3.82
N PRO A 130 -10.59 6.77 -4.93
CA PRO A 130 -9.18 7.01 -5.17
C PRO A 130 -8.83 8.50 -5.03
N ASP A 131 -8.02 8.81 -4.03
CA ASP A 131 -7.58 10.17 -3.72
C ASP A 131 -6.22 10.42 -4.39
N LEU A 132 -6.25 11.24 -5.46
CA LEU A 132 -5.05 11.61 -6.23
C LEU A 132 -4.04 12.37 -5.39
N ARG A 133 -4.50 13.23 -4.48
CA ARG A 133 -3.62 14.03 -3.63
C ARG A 133 -2.90 13.13 -2.63
N ALA A 134 -3.64 12.20 -2.00
CA ALA A 134 -3.07 11.20 -1.10
C ALA A 134 -2.06 10.31 -1.83
N THR A 135 -2.38 9.89 -3.05
CA THR A 135 -1.48 9.11 -3.91
C THR A 135 -0.21 9.90 -4.27
N TYR A 136 -0.34 11.18 -4.63
CA TYR A 136 0.79 12.05 -4.91
C TYR A 136 1.72 12.20 -3.69
N ASN A 137 1.15 12.51 -2.54
CA ASN A 137 1.91 12.69 -1.30
C ASN A 137 2.64 11.40 -0.89
N LEU A 138 1.99 10.23 -1.04
CA LEU A 138 2.63 8.94 -0.81
C LEU A 138 3.81 8.71 -1.76
N CYS A 139 3.61 9.00 -3.02
CA CYS A 139 4.62 8.85 -4.05
C CYS A 139 5.83 9.77 -3.81
N ASP A 140 5.61 11.03 -3.46
CA ASP A 140 6.67 11.98 -3.09
C ASP A 140 7.46 11.48 -1.87
N SER A 141 6.76 10.99 -0.84
CA SER A 141 7.40 10.44 0.36
C SER A 141 8.22 9.18 0.05
N LEU A 142 7.71 8.29 -0.82
CA LEU A 142 8.46 7.12 -1.27
C LEU A 142 9.71 7.49 -2.07
N SER A 143 9.66 8.54 -2.90
CA SER A 143 10.82 9.00 -3.66
C SER A 143 11.94 9.55 -2.79
N LYS A 144 11.60 10.10 -1.63
CA LYS A 144 12.55 10.57 -0.62
C LYS A 144 13.18 9.43 0.18
N LEU A 145 12.41 8.37 0.45
CA LEU A 145 12.85 7.20 1.22
C LEU A 145 13.62 6.19 0.39
N VAL A 146 13.31 6.06 -0.90
CA VAL A 146 13.88 5.05 -1.79
C VAL A 146 14.50 5.72 -3.01
N PRO A 147 15.82 5.85 -3.06
CA PRO A 147 16.51 6.42 -4.22
C PRO A 147 16.17 5.68 -5.52
N GLY A 148 15.84 6.46 -6.56
CA GLY A 148 15.50 5.92 -7.88
C GLY A 148 14.00 5.65 -8.10
N ILE A 149 13.16 5.79 -7.07
CA ILE A 149 11.71 5.89 -7.28
C ILE A 149 11.39 7.27 -7.82
N SER A 150 10.66 7.33 -8.92
CA SER A 150 10.09 8.55 -9.48
C SER A 150 8.61 8.34 -9.77
N CYS A 151 7.81 9.38 -9.54
CA CYS A 151 6.37 9.34 -9.76
C CYS A 151 6.01 10.06 -11.04
N ASN A 152 5.37 9.36 -11.95
CA ASN A 152 4.81 9.97 -13.16
C ASN A 152 3.38 10.45 -12.88
N LEU A 153 3.25 11.72 -12.50
CA LEU A 153 1.96 12.33 -12.14
C LEU A 153 0.95 12.29 -13.27
N SER A 154 1.37 12.51 -14.51
CA SER A 154 0.46 12.49 -15.66
C SER A 154 -0.14 11.11 -15.91
N LEU A 155 0.61 10.05 -15.60
CA LEU A 155 0.12 8.68 -15.67
C LEU A 155 -0.87 8.38 -14.54
N LEU A 156 -0.58 8.83 -13.33
CA LEU A 156 -1.47 8.69 -12.18
C LEU A 156 -2.81 9.41 -12.40
N GLU A 157 -2.78 10.63 -12.91
CA GLU A 157 -4.00 11.38 -13.25
C GLU A 157 -4.83 10.67 -14.32
N LYS A 158 -4.20 10.15 -15.37
CA LYS A 158 -4.91 9.38 -16.41
C LYS A 158 -5.56 8.12 -15.83
N GLN A 159 -4.84 7.38 -15.00
CA GLN A 159 -5.37 6.16 -14.39
C GLN A 159 -6.53 6.46 -13.43
N ALA A 160 -6.42 7.52 -12.62
CA ALA A 160 -7.50 7.90 -11.72
C ALA A 160 -8.76 8.34 -12.47
N ARG A 161 -8.63 9.16 -13.52
CA ARG A 161 -9.77 9.53 -14.39
C ARG A 161 -10.40 8.32 -15.08
N GLN A 162 -9.59 7.30 -15.43
CA GLN A 162 -10.10 6.07 -16.00
C GLN A 162 -10.92 5.27 -14.96
N ILE A 163 -10.38 5.12 -13.74
CA ILE A 163 -11.07 4.44 -12.64
C ILE A 163 -12.37 5.15 -12.28
N GLU A 164 -12.37 6.48 -12.19
CA GLU A 164 -13.59 7.26 -11.93
C GLU A 164 -14.66 7.04 -13.01
N LYS A 165 -14.26 6.96 -14.29
CA LYS A 165 -15.19 6.67 -15.38
C LYS A 165 -15.78 5.27 -15.26
N GLU A 166 -14.95 4.27 -15.00
CA GLU A 166 -15.37 2.88 -14.83
C GLU A 166 -16.31 2.72 -13.64
N MET A 167 -16.01 3.38 -12.50
CA MET A 167 -16.90 3.37 -11.33
C MET A 167 -18.26 4.02 -11.64
N LYS A 168 -18.29 5.17 -12.33
CA LYS A 168 -19.54 5.82 -12.73
C LYS A 168 -20.37 4.96 -13.69
N GLN A 169 -19.72 4.24 -14.61
CA GLN A 169 -20.42 3.31 -15.51
C GLN A 169 -21.07 2.16 -14.72
N VAL A 170 -20.33 1.54 -13.82
CA VAL A 170 -20.85 0.46 -12.97
C VAL A 170 -22.01 0.94 -12.08
N GLU A 171 -21.92 2.15 -11.50
CA GLU A 171 -23.00 2.71 -10.71
C GLU A 171 -24.27 2.97 -11.57
N THR A 172 -24.08 3.44 -12.81
CA THR A 172 -25.21 3.71 -13.73
C THR A 172 -25.88 2.41 -14.15
N GLU A 173 -25.10 1.42 -14.55
CA GLU A 173 -25.60 0.08 -14.91
C GLU A 173 -26.30 -0.63 -13.74
N SER A 174 -25.77 -0.50 -12.53
CA SER A 174 -26.39 -1.04 -11.30
C SER A 174 -27.73 -0.38 -11.01
N LYS A 175 -27.86 0.94 -11.19
CA LYS A 175 -29.14 1.68 -11.02
C LYS A 175 -30.15 1.29 -12.08
N ASP A 176 -29.74 1.13 -13.33
CA ASP A 176 -30.62 0.72 -14.44
C ASP A 176 -31.12 -0.72 -14.27
N LEU A 177 -30.28 -1.63 -13.79
CA LEU A 177 -30.69 -2.99 -13.44
C LEU A 177 -31.69 -3.01 -12.27
N SER A 178 -31.47 -2.21 -11.25
CA SER A 178 -32.37 -2.12 -10.11
C SER A 178 -33.74 -1.52 -10.52
N ASN A 179 -33.78 -0.51 -11.38
CA ASN A 179 -35.02 0.08 -11.88
C ASN A 179 -35.81 -0.84 -12.83
N ASN A 180 -35.12 -1.75 -13.54
CA ASN A 180 -35.79 -2.72 -14.42
C ASN A 180 -36.31 -3.96 -13.68
N MET A 181 -35.82 -4.27 -12.48
CA MET A 181 -36.33 -5.40 -11.66
C MET A 181 -37.61 -5.07 -10.87
N TYR A 182 -37.99 -3.79 -10.80
CA TYR A 182 -39.21 -3.34 -10.10
C TYR A 182 -40.31 -2.83 -11.05
N ARG A 183 -40.23 -3.13 -12.33
CA ARG A 183 -41.29 -2.96 -13.32
C ARG A 183 -41.79 -4.31 -13.81
#